data_271e32f500b8addd8e5a00b358837c88
#
_entry.id   271e32f500b8addd8e5a00b358837c88
#
_cell.length_a   1.000
_cell.length_b   1.000
_cell.length_c   1.000
_cell.angle_alpha   90.00
_cell.angle_beta   90.00
_cell.angle_gamma   90.00
#
_symmetry.space_group_name_H-M   'P 1'
#
loop_
_entity.id
_entity.type
_entity.pdbx_description
1 polymer ?
#
loop_
_entity_poly.entity_id
_entity_poly.type
_entity_poly.pdbx_seq_one_letter_code
_entity_poly.pdbx_strand_id
1 'polypeptide(L)'
;MRDFPKLLHLTGMTTEQFLRDDALLTTSQQIQIVINALQLSGGGALGLLLGRRLTPLTHGVMGLLVNSSPNLLTTMHAIQAFLPTRMNVARLELVTERGWLECHCHIDIDSSDAVLRCLSEALAMAFFECAHFILGRRLHEAVTYFAHSKPDYVEEYSEYLPGEVHFSQSSIMIKIPIAACRVPNVSASRESYALAYKQCEIILAQQHNQKGTYKYQVKKLMLSHPSGFLSEENTAEALFISKRTLARKLKAEDTSFRQIRDEILSKQSAAYLEEGSMSVESISALLGYHDSANFRRAFKRWFSMTPDQYRQQVQA
;
A
#
# COMPACT_ATOMS: atom_id res chain seq x y z
N MET A 1 -5.24 7.90 -19.01
CA MET A 1 -3.82 7.50 -19.20
C MET A 1 -2.81 8.67 -19.18
N ARG A 2 -3.25 9.94 -19.28
CA ARG A 2 -2.32 11.08 -19.45
C ARG A 2 -1.57 11.54 -18.19
N ASP A 3 -1.97 11.08 -17.00
CA ASP A 3 -1.43 11.62 -15.75
C ASP A 3 -0.62 10.63 -14.90
N PHE A 4 -0.33 9.41 -15.41
CA PHE A 4 0.50 8.45 -14.68
C PHE A 4 1.88 9.00 -14.28
N PRO A 5 2.62 9.72 -15.13
CA PRO A 5 3.88 10.30 -14.72
C PRO A 5 3.77 11.26 -13.54
N LYS A 6 2.69 12.08 -13.49
CA LYS A 6 2.43 12.98 -12.36
C LYS A 6 2.01 12.20 -11.12
N LEU A 7 1.16 11.17 -11.28
CA LEU A 7 0.74 10.31 -10.18
C LEU A 7 1.92 9.56 -9.54
N LEU A 8 2.91 9.17 -10.35
CA LEU A 8 4.09 8.43 -9.91
C LEU A 8 5.29 9.32 -9.56
N HIS A 9 5.12 10.64 -9.62
CA HIS A 9 6.19 11.59 -9.28
C HIS A 9 6.76 11.29 -7.87
N LEU A 10 8.09 11.29 -7.74
CA LEU A 10 8.84 10.96 -6.52
C LEU A 10 8.63 9.56 -5.93
N THR A 11 7.96 8.65 -6.64
CA THR A 11 7.81 7.25 -6.19
C THR A 11 8.98 6.35 -6.61
N GLY A 12 9.79 6.80 -7.58
CA GLY A 12 10.83 5.98 -8.20
C GLY A 12 10.27 4.79 -9.00
N MET A 13 9.01 4.86 -9.45
CA MET A 13 8.36 3.83 -10.24
C MET A 13 8.07 4.33 -11.65
N THR A 14 8.22 3.44 -12.63
CA THR A 14 7.70 3.68 -13.98
C THR A 14 6.23 3.31 -14.09
N THR A 15 5.55 3.86 -15.11
CA THR A 15 4.15 3.51 -15.41
C THR A 15 4.02 2.01 -15.70
N GLU A 16 4.97 1.40 -16.40
CA GLU A 16 4.97 -0.02 -16.70
C GLU A 16 5.07 -0.87 -15.42
N GLN A 17 5.98 -0.51 -14.52
CA GLN A 17 6.10 -1.19 -13.22
C GLN A 17 4.84 -1.07 -12.38
N PHE A 18 4.19 0.10 -12.37
CA PHE A 18 2.97 0.35 -11.63
C PHE A 18 1.76 -0.43 -12.17
N LEU A 19 1.69 -0.62 -13.48
CA LEU A 19 0.58 -1.33 -14.15
C LEU A 19 0.71 -2.86 -14.14
N ARG A 20 1.80 -3.40 -13.61
CA ARG A 20 1.96 -4.85 -13.48
C ARG A 20 1.06 -5.39 -12.37
N ASP A 21 0.39 -6.51 -12.63
CA ASP A 21 -0.50 -7.17 -11.66
C ASP A 21 0.22 -7.64 -10.39
N ASP A 22 1.54 -7.90 -10.47
CA ASP A 22 2.40 -8.32 -9.37
C ASP A 22 3.18 -7.17 -8.69
N ALA A 23 2.87 -5.93 -9.03
CA ALA A 23 3.54 -4.76 -8.48
C ALA A 23 3.32 -4.64 -6.96
N LEU A 24 4.40 -4.80 -6.19
CA LEU A 24 4.41 -4.60 -4.74
C LEU A 24 4.88 -3.18 -4.45
N LEU A 25 3.99 -2.37 -3.89
CA LEU A 25 4.31 -1.01 -3.47
C LEU A 25 4.82 -1.02 -2.03
N THR A 26 5.88 -0.26 -1.78
CA THR A 26 6.30 0.06 -0.42
C THR A 26 5.31 1.03 0.23
N THR A 27 5.30 1.10 1.56
CA THR A 27 4.50 2.08 2.30
C THR A 27 4.76 3.51 1.82
N SER A 28 6.03 3.88 1.63
CA SER A 28 6.41 5.22 1.15
C SER A 28 5.88 5.50 -0.25
N GLN A 29 5.94 4.53 -1.16
CA GLN A 29 5.37 4.67 -2.50
C GLN A 29 3.85 4.82 -2.47
N GLN A 30 3.16 4.04 -1.64
CA GLN A 30 1.70 4.15 -1.47
C GLN A 30 1.32 5.54 -0.96
N ILE A 31 1.99 6.03 0.07
CA ILE A 31 1.77 7.37 0.63
C ILE A 31 2.03 8.45 -0.45
N GLN A 32 3.16 8.35 -1.17
CA GLN A 32 3.50 9.33 -2.21
C GLN A 32 2.47 9.35 -3.34
N ILE A 33 1.97 8.19 -3.78
CA ILE A 33 0.90 8.11 -4.77
C ILE A 33 -0.37 8.80 -4.27
N VAL A 34 -0.76 8.61 -3.01
CA VAL A 34 -1.93 9.29 -2.42
C VAL A 34 -1.72 10.79 -2.36
N ILE A 35 -0.52 11.27 -1.96
CA ILE A 35 -0.17 12.70 -1.97
C ILE A 35 -0.33 13.28 -3.38
N ASN A 36 0.28 12.63 -4.38
CA ASN A 36 0.21 13.06 -5.77
C ASN A 36 -1.24 13.07 -6.30
N ALA A 37 -2.03 12.04 -5.95
CA ALA A 37 -3.43 11.95 -6.34
C ALA A 37 -4.28 13.08 -5.72
N LEU A 38 -4.06 13.41 -4.44
CA LEU A 38 -4.71 14.54 -3.77
C LEU A 38 -4.37 15.87 -4.43
N GLN A 39 -3.12 16.07 -4.82
CA GLN A 39 -2.68 17.27 -5.55
C GLN A 39 -3.31 17.36 -6.94
N LEU A 40 -3.35 16.26 -7.67
CA LEU A 40 -3.92 16.18 -9.04
C LEU A 40 -5.44 16.36 -9.06
N SER A 41 -6.13 15.86 -8.02
CA SER A 41 -7.59 15.97 -7.92
C SER A 41 -8.06 17.31 -7.37
N GLY A 42 -7.17 18.14 -6.84
CA GLY A 42 -7.53 19.37 -6.11
C GLY A 42 -8.16 19.10 -4.74
N GLY A 43 -7.99 17.91 -4.18
CA GLY A 43 -8.60 17.48 -2.91
C GLY A 43 -10.01 16.90 -3.10
N GLY A 44 -10.96 17.26 -2.21
CA GLY A 44 -12.34 16.76 -2.27
C GLY A 44 -12.48 15.32 -1.79
N ALA A 45 -13.53 14.62 -2.20
CA ALA A 45 -13.93 13.29 -1.76
C ALA A 45 -13.10 12.14 -2.41
N LEU A 46 -11.80 12.39 -2.69
CA LEU A 46 -10.94 11.40 -3.38
C LEU A 46 -10.93 10.04 -2.67
N GLY A 47 -10.90 10.02 -1.34
CA GLY A 47 -10.90 8.78 -0.56
C GLY A 47 -12.17 7.96 -0.78
N LEU A 48 -13.33 8.62 -0.76
CA LEU A 48 -14.64 7.99 -1.05
C LEU A 48 -14.71 7.46 -2.49
N LEU A 49 -14.27 8.26 -3.46
CA LEU A 49 -14.20 7.89 -4.87
C LEU A 49 -13.28 6.69 -5.11
N LEU A 50 -12.09 6.70 -4.50
CA LEU A 50 -11.13 5.60 -4.57
C LEU A 50 -11.71 4.33 -3.95
N GLY A 51 -12.22 4.43 -2.73
CA GLY A 51 -12.77 3.29 -2.00
C GLY A 51 -13.93 2.61 -2.74
N ARG A 52 -14.81 3.39 -3.39
CA ARG A 52 -15.89 2.87 -4.24
C ARG A 52 -15.38 2.06 -5.45
N ARG A 53 -14.13 2.28 -5.88
CA ARG A 53 -13.50 1.47 -6.93
C ARG A 53 -12.80 0.22 -6.38
N LEU A 54 -12.59 0.16 -5.07
CA LEU A 54 -11.97 -0.98 -4.39
C LEU A 54 -13.01 -2.07 -4.08
N THR A 55 -13.65 -2.58 -5.12
CA THR A 55 -14.59 -3.70 -5.01
C THR A 55 -13.86 -5.00 -4.67
N PRO A 56 -14.52 -6.05 -4.14
CA PRO A 56 -13.88 -7.33 -3.83
C PRO A 56 -13.01 -7.88 -4.97
N LEU A 57 -13.43 -7.72 -6.23
CA LEU A 57 -12.69 -8.21 -7.40
C LEU A 57 -11.30 -7.58 -7.56
N THR A 58 -11.09 -6.38 -7.06
CA THR A 58 -9.78 -5.68 -7.14
C THR A 58 -8.77 -6.20 -6.12
N HIS A 59 -9.19 -7.08 -5.19
CA HIS A 59 -8.35 -7.57 -4.11
C HIS A 59 -7.77 -8.98 -4.37
N GLY A 60 -7.81 -9.47 -5.62
CA GLY A 60 -7.23 -10.75 -6.01
C GLY A 60 -7.79 -11.91 -5.18
N VAL A 61 -6.91 -12.77 -4.65
CA VAL A 61 -7.31 -13.95 -3.86
C VAL A 61 -8.13 -13.59 -2.62
N MET A 62 -7.79 -12.49 -1.94
CA MET A 62 -8.58 -12.01 -0.79
C MET A 62 -9.98 -11.60 -1.23
N GLY A 63 -10.14 -11.03 -2.43
CA GLY A 63 -11.45 -10.72 -2.99
C GLY A 63 -12.28 -11.96 -3.29
N LEU A 64 -11.66 -13.04 -3.81
CA LEU A 64 -12.33 -14.33 -3.99
C LEU A 64 -12.78 -14.90 -2.64
N LEU A 65 -11.95 -14.79 -1.60
CA LEU A 65 -12.27 -15.18 -0.24
C LEU A 65 -13.51 -14.44 0.30
N VAL A 66 -13.54 -13.11 0.13
CA VAL A 66 -14.68 -12.26 0.48
C VAL A 66 -15.94 -12.73 -0.23
N ASN A 67 -15.89 -12.84 -1.57
CA ASN A 67 -17.04 -13.17 -2.39
C ASN A 67 -17.65 -14.54 -2.07
N SER A 68 -16.81 -15.52 -1.73
CA SER A 68 -17.24 -16.88 -1.42
C SER A 68 -17.58 -17.13 0.04
N SER A 69 -17.39 -16.15 0.91
CA SER A 69 -17.69 -16.23 2.34
C SER A 69 -19.17 -16.48 2.62
N PRO A 70 -19.53 -17.25 3.65
CA PRO A 70 -20.92 -17.59 3.95
C PRO A 70 -21.76 -16.40 4.44
N ASN A 71 -21.15 -15.38 5.03
CA ASN A 71 -21.80 -14.18 5.54
C ASN A 71 -20.78 -13.09 5.84
N LEU A 72 -21.25 -11.87 6.17
CA LEU A 72 -20.39 -10.72 6.43
C LEU A 72 -19.51 -10.92 7.68
N LEU A 73 -19.98 -11.60 8.72
CA LEU A 73 -19.18 -11.86 9.92
C LEU A 73 -17.93 -12.69 9.59
N THR A 74 -18.11 -13.78 8.84
CA THR A 74 -16.99 -14.62 8.38
C THR A 74 -16.04 -13.82 7.46
N THR A 75 -16.60 -12.96 6.60
CA THR A 75 -15.83 -12.07 5.74
C THR A 75 -14.94 -11.13 6.56
N MET A 76 -15.48 -10.51 7.62
CA MET A 76 -14.71 -9.59 8.46
C MET A 76 -13.56 -10.30 9.18
N HIS A 77 -13.78 -11.50 9.72
CA HIS A 77 -12.70 -12.31 10.30
C HIS A 77 -11.63 -12.69 9.27
N ALA A 78 -12.04 -13.02 8.04
CA ALA A 78 -11.10 -13.32 6.97
C ALA A 78 -10.29 -12.06 6.55
N ILE A 79 -10.93 -10.89 6.45
CA ILE A 79 -10.24 -9.62 6.19
C ILE A 79 -9.27 -9.31 7.32
N GLN A 80 -9.67 -9.44 8.59
CA GLN A 80 -8.79 -9.23 9.75
C GLN A 80 -7.53 -10.11 9.65
N ALA A 81 -7.68 -11.39 9.32
CA ALA A 81 -6.58 -12.32 9.23
C ALA A 81 -5.64 -12.04 8.04
N PHE A 82 -6.19 -11.66 6.89
CA PHE A 82 -5.45 -11.60 5.63
C PHE A 82 -5.23 -10.20 5.07
N LEU A 83 -5.71 -9.14 5.73
CA LEU A 83 -5.44 -7.76 5.32
C LEU A 83 -3.94 -7.48 5.08
N PRO A 84 -3.01 -8.03 5.90
CA PRO A 84 -1.56 -7.86 5.66
C PRO A 84 -1.08 -8.40 4.31
N THR A 85 -1.82 -9.30 3.65
CA THR A 85 -1.48 -9.77 2.30
C THR A 85 -1.71 -8.71 1.22
N ARG A 86 -2.50 -7.67 1.52
CA ARG A 86 -2.86 -6.59 0.59
C ARG A 86 -2.23 -5.26 0.96
N MET A 87 -2.17 -4.94 2.25
CA MET A 87 -1.60 -3.70 2.73
C MET A 87 -0.98 -3.88 4.12
N ASN A 88 0.14 -3.19 4.34
CA ASN A 88 0.87 -3.26 5.61
C ASN A 88 0.66 -2.00 6.48
N VAL A 89 -0.10 -1.03 5.97
CA VAL A 89 -0.31 0.28 6.58
C VAL A 89 -1.58 0.34 7.42
N ALA A 90 -2.40 -0.72 7.39
CA ALA A 90 -3.62 -0.77 8.18
C ALA A 90 -3.79 -2.12 8.86
N ARG A 91 -4.44 -2.09 10.01
CA ARG A 91 -4.87 -3.27 10.79
C ARG A 91 -6.36 -3.17 11.09
N LEU A 92 -7.03 -4.30 11.10
CA LEU A 92 -8.43 -4.44 11.49
C LEU A 92 -8.50 -5.21 12.80
N GLU A 93 -9.19 -4.67 13.78
CA GLU A 93 -9.54 -5.33 15.03
C GLU A 93 -11.06 -5.45 15.12
N LEU A 94 -11.57 -6.63 15.49
CA LEU A 94 -13.00 -6.91 15.58
C LEU A 94 -13.37 -7.16 17.02
N VAL A 95 -14.37 -6.42 17.50
CA VAL A 95 -14.95 -6.59 18.83
C VAL A 95 -16.45 -6.83 18.68
N THR A 96 -16.97 -7.85 19.36
CA THR A 96 -18.42 -8.10 19.40
C THR A 96 -18.94 -7.75 20.80
N GLU A 97 -19.75 -6.70 20.86
CA GLU A 97 -20.33 -6.22 22.12
C GLU A 97 -21.79 -5.80 21.94
N ARG A 98 -22.66 -6.18 22.90
CA ARG A 98 -24.06 -5.75 23.01
C ARG A 98 -24.88 -5.87 21.70
N GLY A 99 -24.63 -6.91 20.92
CA GLY A 99 -25.35 -7.16 19.67
C GLY A 99 -24.79 -6.41 18.45
N TRP A 100 -23.64 -5.78 18.59
CA TRP A 100 -22.91 -5.09 17.53
C TRP A 100 -21.57 -5.76 17.24
N LEU A 101 -21.17 -5.74 15.99
CA LEU A 101 -19.80 -5.95 15.56
C LEU A 101 -19.14 -4.59 15.37
N GLU A 102 -18.08 -4.32 16.08
CA GLU A 102 -17.24 -3.13 15.97
C GLU A 102 -15.99 -3.47 15.18
N CYS A 103 -15.79 -2.80 14.07
CA CYS A 103 -14.65 -2.95 13.19
C CYS A 103 -13.72 -1.74 13.39
N HIS A 104 -12.70 -1.88 14.23
CA HIS A 104 -11.71 -0.83 14.48
C HIS A 104 -10.60 -0.91 13.44
N CYS A 105 -10.44 0.15 12.66
CA CYS A 105 -9.40 0.25 11.65
C CYS A 105 -8.26 1.14 12.16
N HIS A 106 -7.05 0.58 12.22
CA HIS A 106 -5.84 1.31 12.61
C HIS A 106 -5.01 1.57 11.37
N ILE A 107 -4.63 2.82 11.15
CA ILE A 107 -3.75 3.23 10.06
C ILE A 107 -2.40 3.60 10.68
N ASP A 108 -1.40 2.74 10.49
CA ASP A 108 -0.09 2.81 11.13
C ASP A 108 0.92 3.53 10.21
N ILE A 109 0.66 4.80 9.90
CA ILE A 109 1.57 5.65 9.12
C ILE A 109 1.68 7.03 9.75
N ASP A 110 2.85 7.64 9.59
CA ASP A 110 3.09 9.05 9.88
C ASP A 110 2.92 9.82 8.57
N SER A 111 1.86 10.63 8.47
CA SER A 111 1.53 11.41 7.28
C SER A 111 0.62 12.59 7.60
N SER A 112 0.33 13.43 6.60
CA SER A 112 -0.55 14.58 6.78
C SER A 112 -2.02 14.16 7.02
N ASP A 113 -2.78 15.03 7.69
CA ASP A 113 -4.22 14.82 7.94
C ASP A 113 -5.01 14.57 6.66
N ALA A 114 -4.65 15.19 5.56
CA ALA A 114 -5.29 14.98 4.26
C ALA A 114 -5.09 13.56 3.73
N VAL A 115 -3.88 12.99 3.90
CA VAL A 115 -3.59 11.60 3.51
C VAL A 115 -4.31 10.63 4.43
N LEU A 116 -4.27 10.84 5.74
CA LEU A 116 -4.96 10.00 6.73
C LEU A 116 -6.47 10.00 6.49
N ARG A 117 -7.07 11.17 6.20
CA ARG A 117 -8.48 11.30 5.84
C ARG A 117 -8.79 10.51 4.58
N CYS A 118 -8.05 10.71 3.49
CA CYS A 118 -8.24 10.00 2.22
C CYS A 118 -8.19 8.47 2.40
N LEU A 119 -7.21 7.97 3.15
CA LEU A 119 -7.09 6.54 3.43
C LEU A 119 -8.22 6.02 4.32
N SER A 120 -8.65 6.79 5.32
CA SER A 120 -9.77 6.43 6.20
C SER A 120 -11.08 6.31 5.42
N GLU A 121 -11.36 7.28 4.56
CA GLU A 121 -12.52 7.28 3.67
C GLU A 121 -12.48 6.09 2.69
N ALA A 122 -11.30 5.84 2.08
CA ALA A 122 -11.13 4.73 1.15
C ALA A 122 -11.33 3.36 1.82
N LEU A 123 -10.81 3.18 3.03
CA LEU A 123 -11.01 1.94 3.80
C LEU A 123 -12.47 1.74 4.20
N ALA A 124 -13.14 2.79 4.69
CA ALA A 124 -14.55 2.72 5.05
C ALA A 124 -15.41 2.38 3.82
N MET A 125 -15.16 3.03 2.70
CA MET A 125 -15.90 2.78 1.47
C MET A 125 -15.66 1.37 0.93
N ALA A 126 -14.40 0.90 0.88
CA ALA A 126 -14.07 -0.47 0.47
C ALA A 126 -14.76 -1.52 1.38
N PHE A 127 -14.88 -1.24 2.67
CA PHE A 127 -15.66 -2.04 3.59
C PHE A 127 -17.13 -2.11 3.18
N PHE A 128 -17.76 -0.97 2.89
CA PHE A 128 -19.17 -0.93 2.46
C PHE A 128 -19.40 -1.58 1.10
N GLU A 129 -18.44 -1.54 0.19
CA GLU A 129 -18.49 -2.29 -1.08
C GLU A 129 -18.47 -3.81 -0.83
N CYS A 130 -17.62 -4.28 0.09
CA CYS A 130 -17.63 -5.69 0.51
C CYS A 130 -18.96 -6.07 1.17
N ALA A 131 -19.49 -5.25 2.08
CA ALA A 131 -20.75 -5.49 2.75
C ALA A 131 -21.92 -5.50 1.77
N HIS A 132 -21.95 -4.55 0.83
CA HIS A 132 -22.95 -4.49 -0.24
C HIS A 132 -22.95 -5.75 -1.09
N PHE A 133 -21.77 -6.24 -1.48
CA PHE A 133 -21.63 -7.47 -2.26
C PHE A 133 -22.21 -8.69 -1.51
N ILE A 134 -21.87 -8.83 -0.22
CA ILE A 134 -22.29 -9.97 0.60
C ILE A 134 -23.80 -9.95 0.88
N LEU A 135 -24.35 -8.77 1.21
CA LEU A 135 -25.74 -8.61 1.64
C LEU A 135 -26.72 -8.39 0.48
N GLY A 136 -26.21 -8.04 -0.72
CA GLY A 136 -27.03 -7.66 -1.86
C GLY A 136 -27.79 -6.33 -1.67
N ARG A 137 -27.47 -5.57 -0.61
CA ARG A 137 -28.10 -4.28 -0.27
C ARG A 137 -27.14 -3.34 0.44
N ARG A 138 -27.45 -2.06 0.46
CA ARG A 138 -26.70 -1.10 1.29
C ARG A 138 -26.98 -1.32 2.79
N LEU A 139 -25.97 -1.11 3.61
CA LEU A 139 -25.99 -1.36 5.06
C LEU A 139 -26.36 -0.07 5.82
N HIS A 140 -27.62 0.37 5.72
CA HIS A 140 -28.09 1.61 6.30
C HIS A 140 -28.11 1.63 7.84
N GLU A 141 -28.13 0.49 8.47
CA GLU A 141 -28.09 0.32 9.92
C GLU A 141 -26.68 0.41 10.52
N ALA A 142 -25.64 0.59 9.70
CA ALA A 142 -24.28 0.79 10.18
C ALA A 142 -24.05 2.22 10.68
N VAL A 143 -23.09 2.36 11.60
CA VAL A 143 -22.62 3.66 12.10
C VAL A 143 -21.12 3.73 11.87
N THR A 144 -20.68 4.79 11.18
CA THR A 144 -19.27 5.03 10.87
C THR A 144 -18.71 6.18 11.71
N TYR A 145 -17.54 5.97 12.28
CA TYR A 145 -16.81 6.95 13.09
C TYR A 145 -15.49 7.27 12.42
N PHE A 146 -15.20 8.55 12.20
CA PHE A 146 -13.93 9.03 11.65
C PHE A 146 -13.16 9.86 12.68
N ALA A 147 -11.85 9.68 12.72
CA ALA A 147 -10.97 10.46 13.59
C ALA A 147 -10.80 11.91 13.09
N HIS A 148 -10.82 12.12 11.77
CA HIS A 148 -10.68 13.44 11.19
C HIS A 148 -11.89 14.35 11.44
N SER A 149 -11.69 15.66 11.35
CA SER A 149 -12.75 16.65 11.43
C SER A 149 -13.69 16.58 10.22
N LYS A 150 -14.88 17.14 10.37
CA LYS A 150 -15.87 17.25 9.30
C LYS A 150 -15.26 17.99 8.10
N PRO A 151 -15.17 17.37 6.91
CA PRO A 151 -14.59 18.02 5.73
C PRO A 151 -15.62 18.96 5.05
N ASP A 152 -15.11 19.87 4.21
CA ASP A 152 -15.97 20.83 3.49
C ASP A 152 -16.95 20.16 2.51
N TYR A 153 -16.60 18.96 2.01
CA TYR A 153 -17.44 18.15 1.11
C TYR A 153 -18.32 17.12 1.83
N VAL A 154 -18.64 17.35 3.10
CA VAL A 154 -19.42 16.39 3.93
C VAL A 154 -20.78 16.02 3.34
N GLU A 155 -21.40 16.90 2.59
CA GLU A 155 -22.69 16.64 1.94
C GLU A 155 -22.62 15.45 0.95
N GLU A 156 -21.44 15.21 0.37
CA GLU A 156 -21.20 14.09 -0.54
C GLU A 156 -21.22 12.73 0.18
N TYR A 157 -20.96 12.68 1.51
CA TYR A 157 -20.86 11.42 2.24
C TYR A 157 -22.12 10.57 2.14
N SER A 158 -23.29 11.17 2.12
CA SER A 158 -24.56 10.47 2.02
C SER A 158 -24.74 9.68 0.72
N GLU A 159 -24.04 10.07 -0.35
CA GLU A 159 -24.05 9.35 -1.62
C GLU A 159 -23.20 8.06 -1.56
N TYR A 160 -22.15 8.08 -0.74
CA TYR A 160 -21.17 7.00 -0.64
C TYR A 160 -21.46 6.07 0.54
N LEU A 161 -21.48 6.61 1.74
CA LEU A 161 -21.57 5.82 2.97
C LEU A 161 -23.04 5.71 3.42
N PRO A 162 -23.58 4.50 3.54
CA PRO A 162 -24.90 4.29 4.13
C PRO A 162 -24.85 4.44 5.66
N GLY A 163 -25.98 4.83 6.25
CA GLY A 163 -26.12 4.95 7.71
C GLY A 163 -25.58 6.26 8.27
N GLU A 164 -25.34 6.27 9.58
CA GLU A 164 -24.86 7.45 10.30
C GLU A 164 -23.35 7.61 10.21
N VAL A 165 -22.87 8.86 10.14
CA VAL A 165 -21.45 9.19 10.10
C VAL A 165 -21.12 10.24 11.16
N HIS A 166 -20.14 9.94 12.01
CA HIS A 166 -19.64 10.81 13.08
C HIS A 166 -18.18 11.15 12.84
N PHE A 167 -17.82 12.43 13.04
CA PHE A 167 -16.46 12.96 12.86
C PHE A 167 -15.82 13.34 14.20
N SER A 168 -14.52 13.63 14.19
CA SER A 168 -13.74 14.05 15.37
C SER A 168 -13.79 13.02 16.51
N GLN A 169 -13.74 11.76 16.18
CA GLN A 169 -13.72 10.65 17.11
C GLN A 169 -12.28 10.21 17.43
N SER A 170 -12.09 9.32 18.39
CA SER A 170 -10.75 8.85 18.79
C SER A 170 -10.06 7.98 17.74
N SER A 171 -10.82 7.30 16.89
CA SER A 171 -10.30 6.38 15.87
C SER A 171 -11.34 6.17 14.76
N ILE A 172 -10.91 5.54 13.66
CA ILE A 172 -11.83 5.06 12.65
C ILE A 172 -12.45 3.73 13.09
N MET A 173 -13.79 3.68 13.11
CA MET A 173 -14.55 2.49 13.50
C MET A 173 -15.85 2.41 12.71
N ILE A 174 -16.26 1.18 12.36
CA ILE A 174 -17.57 0.91 11.76
C ILE A 174 -18.31 -0.06 12.68
N LYS A 175 -19.51 0.33 13.14
CA LYS A 175 -20.41 -0.52 13.94
C LYS A 175 -21.52 -1.08 13.06
N ILE A 176 -21.76 -2.40 13.20
CA ILE A 176 -22.77 -3.10 12.42
C ILE A 176 -23.60 -3.97 13.37
N PRO A 177 -24.93 -4.00 13.25
CA PRO A 177 -25.73 -4.97 14.00
C PRO A 177 -25.28 -6.40 13.67
N ILE A 178 -25.01 -7.22 14.68
CA ILE A 178 -24.55 -8.60 14.51
C ILE A 178 -25.55 -9.45 13.70
N ALA A 179 -26.83 -9.12 13.80
CA ALA A 179 -27.88 -9.75 13.01
C ALA A 179 -27.68 -9.55 11.49
N ALA A 180 -27.29 -8.33 11.06
CA ALA A 180 -26.97 -8.04 9.67
C ALA A 180 -25.71 -8.80 9.21
N CYS A 181 -24.71 -8.93 10.10
CA CYS A 181 -23.49 -9.67 9.79
C CYS A 181 -23.70 -11.18 9.55
N ARG A 182 -24.80 -11.75 10.06
CA ARG A 182 -25.14 -13.18 9.94
C ARG A 182 -26.06 -13.50 8.77
N VAL A 183 -26.53 -12.51 8.03
CA VAL A 183 -27.33 -12.74 6.82
C VAL A 183 -26.53 -13.61 5.83
N PRO A 184 -27.11 -14.70 5.33
CA PRO A 184 -26.42 -15.58 4.38
C PRO A 184 -26.06 -14.86 3.09
N ASN A 185 -24.84 -15.08 2.60
CA ASN A 185 -24.41 -14.64 1.29
C ASN A 185 -24.91 -15.65 0.24
N VAL A 186 -25.76 -15.20 -0.69
CA VAL A 186 -26.31 -16.03 -1.76
C VAL A 186 -25.25 -16.56 -2.75
N SER A 187 -24.11 -15.86 -2.83
CA SER A 187 -22.96 -16.23 -3.67
C SER A 187 -21.94 -17.11 -2.92
N ALA A 188 -22.23 -17.53 -1.70
CA ALA A 188 -21.31 -18.33 -0.89
C ALA A 188 -20.98 -19.66 -1.58
N SER A 189 -19.69 -20.01 -1.56
CA SER A 189 -19.19 -21.30 -2.04
C SER A 189 -18.17 -21.86 -1.07
N ARG A 190 -18.51 -22.94 -0.39
CA ARG A 190 -17.62 -23.58 0.59
C ARG A 190 -16.29 -24.02 -0.03
N GLU A 191 -16.32 -24.54 -1.23
CA GLU A 191 -15.14 -25.02 -1.94
C GLU A 191 -14.23 -23.85 -2.34
N SER A 192 -14.81 -22.81 -2.98
CA SER A 192 -14.07 -21.59 -3.37
C SER A 192 -13.50 -20.86 -2.16
N TYR A 193 -14.27 -20.78 -1.06
CA TYR A 193 -13.80 -20.19 0.19
C TYR A 193 -12.58 -20.93 0.75
N ALA A 194 -12.65 -22.27 0.85
CA ALA A 194 -11.56 -23.08 1.37
C ALA A 194 -10.30 -22.96 0.51
N LEU A 195 -10.44 -22.94 -0.82
CA LEU A 195 -9.34 -22.75 -1.75
C LEU A 195 -8.69 -21.38 -1.60
N ALA A 196 -9.50 -20.31 -1.58
CA ALA A 196 -9.02 -18.94 -1.42
C ALA A 196 -8.37 -18.73 -0.05
N TYR A 197 -8.93 -19.29 1.01
CA TYR A 197 -8.38 -19.23 2.36
C TYR A 197 -6.97 -19.82 2.40
N LYS A 198 -6.80 -21.03 1.87
CA LYS A 198 -5.49 -21.69 1.78
C LYS A 198 -4.47 -20.88 0.98
N GLN A 199 -4.90 -20.27 -0.12
CA GLN A 199 -4.02 -19.40 -0.91
C GLN A 199 -3.61 -18.13 -0.13
N CYS A 200 -4.52 -17.51 0.62
CA CYS A 200 -4.20 -16.39 1.49
C CYS A 200 -3.20 -16.78 2.59
N GLU A 201 -3.35 -17.98 3.19
CA GLU A 201 -2.37 -18.50 4.16
C GLU A 201 -0.97 -18.65 3.55
N ILE A 202 -0.87 -19.18 2.32
CA ILE A 202 0.41 -19.33 1.61
C ILE A 202 1.03 -17.96 1.37
N ILE A 203 0.28 -16.98 0.87
CA ILE A 203 0.76 -15.63 0.62
C ILE A 203 1.24 -14.98 1.93
N LEU A 204 0.46 -15.11 3.00
CA LEU A 204 0.80 -14.56 4.30
C LEU A 204 2.10 -15.18 4.85
N ALA A 205 2.22 -16.51 4.77
CA ALA A 205 3.43 -17.23 5.18
C ALA A 205 4.66 -16.80 4.35
N GLN A 206 4.51 -16.64 3.04
CA GLN A 206 5.58 -16.15 2.17
C GLN A 206 6.00 -14.72 2.54
N GLN A 207 5.05 -13.84 2.83
CA GLN A 207 5.35 -12.48 3.28
C GLN A 207 6.05 -12.47 4.65
N HIS A 208 5.62 -13.31 5.60
CA HIS A 208 6.29 -13.45 6.89
C HIS A 208 7.73 -13.95 6.72
N ASN A 209 7.94 -14.96 5.88
CA ASN A 209 9.29 -15.45 5.59
C ASN A 209 10.16 -14.39 4.93
N GLN A 210 9.62 -13.60 3.99
CA GLN A 210 10.33 -12.48 3.37
C GLN A 210 10.62 -11.35 4.37
N LYS A 211 9.65 -10.99 5.23
CA LYS A 211 9.85 -9.96 6.28
C LYS A 211 10.93 -10.39 7.30
N GLY A 212 11.11 -11.68 7.51
CA GLY A 212 12.16 -12.24 8.35
C GLY A 212 13.55 -12.19 7.71
N THR A 213 13.67 -12.00 6.39
CA THR A 213 14.96 -11.98 5.71
C THR A 213 15.70 -10.65 5.94
N TYR A 214 17.02 -10.71 6.08
CA TYR A 214 17.87 -9.52 6.17
C TYR A 214 17.84 -8.71 4.87
N LYS A 215 17.71 -9.38 3.72
CA LYS A 215 17.49 -8.74 2.42
C LYS A 215 16.26 -7.81 2.45
N TYR A 216 15.12 -8.30 2.94
CA TYR A 216 13.91 -7.49 3.05
C TYR A 216 14.07 -6.33 4.04
N GLN A 217 14.66 -6.59 5.22
CA GLN A 217 14.87 -5.57 6.25
C GLN A 217 15.80 -4.45 5.75
N VAL A 218 16.89 -4.80 5.08
CA VAL A 218 17.80 -3.82 4.44
C VAL A 218 17.09 -3.01 3.37
N LYS A 219 16.35 -3.67 2.48
CA LYS A 219 15.55 -2.99 1.45
C LYS A 219 14.56 -1.99 2.06
N LYS A 220 13.83 -2.41 3.09
CA LYS A 220 12.87 -1.58 3.80
C LYS A 220 13.54 -0.34 4.42
N LEU A 221 14.64 -0.53 5.13
CA LEU A 221 15.39 0.58 5.74
C LEU A 221 15.89 1.57 4.69
N MET A 222 16.47 1.10 3.60
CA MET A 222 16.96 1.95 2.51
C MET A 222 15.85 2.77 1.85
N LEU A 223 14.69 2.16 1.60
CA LEU A 223 13.55 2.83 0.95
C LEU A 223 12.82 3.80 1.89
N SER A 224 12.92 3.59 3.21
CA SER A 224 12.27 4.45 4.22
C SER A 224 13.14 5.62 4.67
N HIS A 225 14.41 5.67 4.27
CA HIS A 225 15.33 6.72 4.69
C HIS A 225 15.18 7.98 3.81
N PRO A 226 14.97 9.18 4.39
CA PRO A 226 14.68 10.41 3.62
C PRO A 226 15.72 10.78 2.56
N SER A 227 17.00 10.46 2.80
CA SER A 227 18.09 10.70 1.85
C SER A 227 18.36 9.54 0.89
N GLY A 228 17.57 8.44 0.96
CA GLY A 228 17.79 7.24 0.14
C GLY A 228 19.09 6.47 0.44
N PHE A 229 19.89 6.92 1.44
CA PHE A 229 21.23 6.39 1.68
C PHE A 229 21.50 6.10 3.14
N LEU A 230 21.42 4.82 3.47
CA LEU A 230 22.09 4.30 4.65
C LEU A 230 23.40 3.63 4.20
N SER A 231 24.49 3.88 4.91
CA SER A 231 25.70 3.09 4.78
C SER A 231 25.43 1.65 5.29
N GLU A 232 26.28 0.71 4.91
CA GLU A 232 26.17 -0.65 5.43
C GLU A 232 26.34 -0.68 6.96
N GLU A 233 27.15 0.23 7.50
CA GLU A 233 27.35 0.44 8.94
C GLU A 233 26.05 0.90 9.61
N ASN A 234 25.46 1.99 9.12
CA ASN A 234 24.23 2.57 9.67
C ASN A 234 23.05 1.59 9.54
N THR A 235 23.00 0.83 8.44
CA THR A 235 21.98 -0.22 8.25
C THR A 235 22.16 -1.35 9.26
N ALA A 236 23.38 -1.79 9.51
CA ALA A 236 23.67 -2.83 10.51
C ALA A 236 23.32 -2.34 11.93
N GLU A 237 23.64 -1.09 12.26
CA GLU A 237 23.30 -0.44 13.52
C GLU A 237 21.78 -0.34 13.72
N ALA A 238 21.04 0.09 12.70
CA ALA A 238 19.58 0.14 12.72
C ALA A 238 18.91 -1.24 12.89
N LEU A 239 19.61 -2.31 12.50
CA LEU A 239 19.20 -3.70 12.71
C LEU A 239 19.74 -4.30 14.02
N PHE A 240 20.41 -3.50 14.86
CA PHE A 240 21.02 -3.94 16.12
C PHE A 240 22.02 -5.09 15.96
N ILE A 241 22.78 -5.12 14.85
CA ILE A 241 23.81 -6.12 14.57
C ILE A 241 25.09 -5.46 14.06
N SER A 242 26.22 -6.21 14.10
CA SER A 242 27.45 -5.72 13.49
C SER A 242 27.41 -5.81 11.96
N LYS A 243 28.16 -4.96 11.26
CA LYS A 243 28.39 -5.02 9.81
C LYS A 243 28.79 -6.43 9.34
N ARG A 244 29.72 -7.08 10.08
CA ARG A 244 30.15 -8.47 9.79
C ARG A 244 28.98 -9.45 9.87
N THR A 245 28.11 -9.30 10.85
CA THR A 245 26.91 -10.14 11.00
C THR A 245 25.94 -9.91 9.86
N LEU A 246 25.70 -8.66 9.48
CA LEU A 246 24.84 -8.30 8.34
C LEU A 246 25.36 -8.93 7.06
N ALA A 247 26.65 -8.74 6.73
CA ALA A 247 27.26 -9.32 5.54
C ALA A 247 27.13 -10.85 5.49
N ARG A 248 27.34 -11.53 6.63
CA ARG A 248 27.17 -13.00 6.73
C ARG A 248 25.73 -13.43 6.50
N LYS A 249 24.76 -12.69 7.07
CA LYS A 249 23.32 -12.98 6.94
C LYS A 249 22.86 -12.77 5.49
N LEU A 250 23.25 -11.66 4.86
CA LEU A 250 22.93 -11.40 3.46
C LEU A 250 23.57 -12.43 2.52
N LYS A 251 24.81 -12.87 2.82
CA LYS A 251 25.45 -13.94 2.05
C LYS A 251 24.70 -15.26 2.15
N ALA A 252 24.12 -15.59 3.31
CA ALA A 252 23.30 -16.78 3.49
C ALA A 252 21.96 -16.71 2.74
N GLU A 253 21.56 -15.50 2.31
CA GLU A 253 20.39 -15.22 1.46
C GLU A 253 20.80 -14.94 0.00
N ASP A 254 21.99 -15.42 -0.42
CA ASP A 254 22.54 -15.28 -1.78
C ASP A 254 22.57 -13.83 -2.29
N THR A 255 22.83 -12.87 -1.40
CA THR A 255 22.89 -11.45 -1.74
C THR A 255 23.96 -10.71 -0.94
N SER A 256 24.13 -9.41 -1.23
CA SER A 256 25.01 -8.51 -0.49
C SER A 256 24.36 -7.13 -0.37
N PHE A 257 24.80 -6.33 0.61
CA PHE A 257 24.36 -4.95 0.78
C PHE A 257 24.51 -4.13 -0.51
N ARG A 258 25.66 -4.30 -1.20
CA ARG A 258 25.92 -3.64 -2.48
C ARG A 258 24.92 -4.03 -3.56
N GLN A 259 24.59 -5.32 -3.68
CA GLN A 259 23.61 -5.79 -4.67
C GLN A 259 22.22 -5.22 -4.41
N ILE A 260 21.79 -5.20 -3.14
CA ILE A 260 20.50 -4.61 -2.74
C ILE A 260 20.47 -3.11 -3.08
N ARG A 261 21.54 -2.39 -2.73
CA ARG A 261 21.66 -0.96 -3.05
C ARG A 261 21.66 -0.71 -4.55
N ASP A 262 22.45 -1.46 -5.30
CA ASP A 262 22.52 -1.33 -6.76
C ASP A 262 21.14 -1.62 -7.41
N GLU A 263 20.38 -2.60 -6.90
CA GLU A 263 19.02 -2.89 -7.37
C GLU A 263 18.05 -1.72 -7.11
N ILE A 264 18.12 -1.07 -5.96
CA ILE A 264 17.28 0.08 -5.63
C ILE A 264 17.65 1.28 -6.49
N LEU A 265 18.95 1.64 -6.52
CA LEU A 265 19.42 2.83 -7.21
C LEU A 265 19.26 2.75 -8.71
N SER A 266 19.48 1.57 -9.31
CA SER A 266 19.27 1.39 -10.75
C SER A 266 17.80 1.63 -11.12
N LYS A 267 16.85 1.08 -10.36
CA LYS A 267 15.41 1.28 -10.62
C LYS A 267 15.01 2.75 -10.47
N GLN A 268 15.45 3.42 -9.40
CA GLN A 268 15.13 4.82 -9.17
C GLN A 268 15.73 5.73 -10.23
N SER A 269 16.99 5.48 -10.63
CA SER A 269 17.65 6.29 -11.64
C SER A 269 16.99 6.14 -13.02
N ALA A 270 16.57 4.94 -13.40
CA ALA A 270 15.80 4.70 -14.61
C ALA A 270 14.49 5.48 -14.61
N ALA A 271 13.71 5.38 -13.52
CA ALA A 271 12.45 6.08 -13.38
C ALA A 271 12.60 7.62 -13.51
N TYR A 272 13.60 8.23 -12.86
CA TYR A 272 13.85 9.67 -12.99
C TYR A 272 14.29 10.09 -14.39
N LEU A 273 15.03 9.25 -15.09
CA LEU A 273 15.43 9.54 -16.49
C LEU A 273 14.24 9.42 -17.46
N GLU A 274 13.34 8.46 -17.23
CA GLU A 274 12.12 8.27 -18.00
C GLU A 274 11.12 9.41 -17.80
N GLU A 275 11.00 9.92 -16.56
CA GLU A 275 10.19 11.10 -16.25
C GLU A 275 10.68 12.36 -16.97
N GLY A 276 11.98 12.45 -17.25
CA GLY A 276 12.57 13.49 -18.08
C GLY A 276 12.68 14.89 -17.48
N SER A 277 12.10 15.12 -16.29
CA SER A 277 12.02 16.45 -15.65
C SER A 277 13.34 16.89 -15.00
N MET A 278 14.27 15.97 -14.72
CA MET A 278 15.48 16.23 -13.92
C MET A 278 16.75 16.08 -14.77
N SER A 279 17.75 16.94 -14.48
CA SER A 279 19.10 16.76 -15.07
C SER A 279 19.81 15.54 -14.45
N VAL A 280 20.81 15.01 -15.16
CA VAL A 280 21.62 13.88 -14.68
C VAL A 280 22.35 14.26 -13.37
N GLU A 281 22.75 15.50 -13.24
CA GLU A 281 23.39 16.07 -12.04
C GLU A 281 22.41 16.11 -10.86
N SER A 282 21.16 16.54 -11.10
CA SER A 282 20.10 16.56 -10.09
C SER A 282 19.73 15.14 -9.63
N ILE A 283 19.62 14.19 -10.56
CA ILE A 283 19.38 12.76 -10.24
C ILE A 283 20.54 12.19 -9.42
N SER A 284 21.80 12.50 -9.80
CA SER A 284 22.98 12.07 -9.07
C SER A 284 22.97 12.56 -7.62
N ALA A 285 22.65 13.85 -7.40
CA ALA A 285 22.55 14.45 -6.08
C ALA A 285 21.39 13.83 -5.26
N LEU A 286 20.22 13.69 -5.87
CA LEU A 286 19.04 13.08 -5.23
C LEU A 286 19.31 11.63 -4.81
N LEU A 287 20.04 10.87 -5.64
CA LEU A 287 20.46 9.52 -5.34
C LEU A 287 21.72 9.44 -4.45
N GLY A 288 22.21 10.59 -3.88
CA GLY A 288 23.28 10.73 -2.90
C GLY A 288 24.66 10.35 -3.41
N TYR A 289 24.89 10.47 -4.67
CA TYR A 289 26.25 10.36 -5.21
C TYR A 289 27.02 11.63 -4.93
N HIS A 290 28.27 11.50 -4.51
CA HIS A 290 29.15 12.63 -4.24
C HIS A 290 29.38 13.51 -5.49
N ASP A 291 29.41 12.87 -6.67
CA ASP A 291 29.53 13.54 -7.96
C ASP A 291 28.79 12.77 -9.07
N SER A 292 28.47 13.47 -10.16
CA SER A 292 27.79 12.90 -11.31
C SER A 292 28.65 11.89 -12.09
N ALA A 293 29.98 11.96 -11.99
CA ALA A 293 30.87 11.02 -12.65
C ALA A 293 30.79 9.62 -12.00
N ASN A 294 30.69 9.57 -10.67
CA ASN A 294 30.46 8.33 -9.92
C ASN A 294 29.09 7.73 -10.28
N PHE A 295 28.06 8.54 -10.38
CA PHE A 295 26.74 8.10 -10.79
C PHE A 295 26.77 7.57 -12.24
N ARG A 296 27.35 8.32 -13.19
CA ARG A 296 27.46 7.88 -14.62
C ARG A 296 28.18 6.53 -14.74
N ARG A 297 29.23 6.30 -13.97
CA ARG A 297 29.93 5.00 -13.92
C ARG A 297 29.06 3.89 -13.37
N ALA A 298 28.33 4.14 -12.28
CA ALA A 298 27.42 3.17 -11.71
C ALA A 298 26.27 2.84 -12.69
N PHE A 299 25.66 3.85 -13.29
CA PHE A 299 24.58 3.71 -14.26
C PHE A 299 25.02 2.89 -15.47
N LYS A 300 26.21 3.20 -16.04
CA LYS A 300 26.77 2.41 -17.16
C LYS A 300 27.02 0.95 -16.80
N ARG A 301 27.37 0.66 -15.53
CA ARG A 301 27.53 -0.71 -15.05
C ARG A 301 26.19 -1.46 -14.99
N TRP A 302 25.10 -0.76 -14.62
CA TRP A 302 23.76 -1.36 -14.51
C TRP A 302 23.08 -1.58 -15.86
N PHE A 303 23.17 -0.59 -16.74
CA PHE A 303 22.39 -0.56 -18.00
C PHE A 303 23.24 -0.73 -19.28
N SER A 304 24.57 -0.85 -19.14
CA SER A 304 25.52 -0.93 -20.28
C SER A 304 25.53 0.30 -21.20
N MET A 305 24.88 1.39 -20.81
CA MET A 305 24.82 2.67 -21.54
C MET A 305 24.87 3.85 -20.56
N THR A 306 25.12 5.07 -21.08
CA THR A 306 25.13 6.28 -20.25
C THR A 306 23.70 6.75 -19.90
N PRO A 307 23.53 7.55 -18.83
CA PRO A 307 22.21 8.12 -18.51
C PRO A 307 21.60 8.92 -19.66
N ASP A 308 22.41 9.67 -20.38
CA ASP A 308 21.97 10.49 -21.52
C ASP A 308 21.50 9.62 -22.68
N GLN A 309 22.22 8.53 -23.00
CA GLN A 309 21.80 7.55 -24.00
C GLN A 309 20.51 6.85 -23.63
N TYR A 310 20.38 6.47 -22.35
CA TYR A 310 19.15 5.85 -21.83
C TYR A 310 17.96 6.79 -22.01
N ARG A 311 18.10 8.06 -21.60
CA ARG A 311 17.05 9.07 -21.75
C ARG A 311 16.62 9.25 -23.21
N GLN A 312 17.58 9.33 -24.13
CA GLN A 312 17.27 9.45 -25.57
C GLN A 312 16.49 8.26 -26.10
N GLN A 313 16.84 7.06 -25.66
CA GLN A 313 16.17 5.82 -26.09
C GLN A 313 14.73 5.72 -25.58
N VAL A 314 14.45 6.24 -24.39
CA VAL A 314 13.12 6.14 -23.76
C VAL A 314 12.18 7.27 -24.19
N GLN A 315 12.74 8.41 -24.65
CA GLN A 315 11.98 9.55 -25.17
C GLN A 315 11.78 9.54 -26.69
N ALA A 316 12.40 8.61 -27.41
CA ALA A 316 12.22 8.38 -28.83
C ALA A 316 11.02 7.46 -29.11
#